data_2bd2aa2f0e23cf73654456e7e69f76b3
#
_entry.id   2bd2aa2f0e23cf73654456e7e69f76b3
#
_cell.length_a   1.000
_cell.length_b   1.000
_cell.length_c   1.000
_cell.angle_alpha   90.00
_cell.angle_beta   90.00
_cell.angle_gamma   90.00
#
_symmetry.space_group_name_H-M   'P 1'
#
loop_
_entity.id
_entity.type
_entity.pdbx_description
1 polymer ?
#
loop_
_entity_poly.entity_id
_entity_poly.type
_entity_poly.pdbx_seq_one_letter_code
_entity_poly.pdbx_strand_id
1 'polypeptide(L)'
;MEFTLAVLALVFLLLAFSHWSSDLILIGAVLLLLLGGVITTGDALNGLAKPDLVAVALLYIVGAGMADTGAMAMLAERMLGKPKSPQDAVIRLMIPVAICSAFMNNTPLVAMMIPVTADWAKKYGVPVSKLMMPLSFASILGGCCTKIGTSTNLVVSGLMQDYVAKLPAGHQHLGHLEPTLGFLDVTWVGVPVALAGILFL
;
A
#
# COMPACT_ATOMS: atom_id res chain seq x y z
N MET A 1 12.53 23.40 14.25
CA MET A 1 11.38 22.55 14.59
C MET A 1 10.04 23.24 14.25
N GLU A 2 9.81 24.47 14.66
CA GLU A 2 8.58 25.20 14.36
C GLU A 2 8.30 25.39 12.87
N PHE A 3 9.32 25.73 12.08
CA PHE A 3 9.19 25.87 10.63
C PHE A 3 8.75 24.57 9.93
N THR A 4 9.30 23.43 10.34
CA THR A 4 8.93 22.13 9.80
C THR A 4 7.47 21.79 10.12
N LEU A 5 7.03 22.07 11.35
CA LEU A 5 5.64 21.89 11.77
C LEU A 5 4.69 22.81 11.00
N ALA A 6 5.10 24.05 10.74
CA ALA A 6 4.32 25.00 9.95
C ALA A 6 4.16 24.51 8.50
N VAL A 7 5.24 24.02 7.88
CA VAL A 7 5.19 23.45 6.53
C VAL A 7 4.29 22.20 6.49
N LEU A 8 4.39 21.32 7.48
CA LEU A 8 3.51 20.14 7.58
C LEU A 8 2.04 20.55 7.73
N ALA A 9 1.75 21.49 8.60
CA ALA A 9 0.37 22.00 8.77
C ALA A 9 -0.16 22.61 7.46
N LEU A 10 0.68 23.38 6.75
CA LEU A 10 0.33 23.94 5.45
C LEU A 10 0.04 22.84 4.42
N VAL A 11 0.86 21.79 4.36
CA VAL A 11 0.63 20.64 3.47
C VAL A 11 -0.71 19.98 3.75
N PHE A 12 -1.03 19.69 5.03
CA PHE A 12 -2.32 19.11 5.40
C PHE A 12 -3.50 20.01 5.04
N LEU A 13 -3.40 21.31 5.26
CA LEU A 13 -4.43 22.27 4.88
C LEU A 13 -4.61 22.31 3.35
N LEU A 14 -3.52 22.35 2.58
CA LEU A 14 -3.58 22.36 1.13
C LEU A 14 -4.16 21.05 0.57
N LEU A 15 -3.79 19.88 1.13
CA LEU A 15 -4.36 18.60 0.72
C LEU A 15 -5.85 18.49 1.06
N ALA A 16 -6.31 19.11 2.17
CA ALA A 16 -7.70 19.04 2.60
C ALA A 16 -8.63 20.02 1.85
N PHE A 17 -8.14 21.22 1.52
CA PHE A 17 -8.99 22.32 1.02
C PHE A 17 -8.62 22.80 -0.38
N SER A 18 -7.46 22.42 -0.92
CA SER A 18 -7.04 22.85 -2.27
C SER A 18 -7.45 21.82 -3.33
N HIS A 19 -7.70 22.33 -4.54
CA HIS A 19 -7.92 21.53 -5.75
C HIS A 19 -6.61 21.22 -6.51
N TRP A 20 -5.46 21.60 -5.96
CA TRP A 20 -4.17 21.32 -6.60
C TRP A 20 -3.83 19.84 -6.47
N SER A 21 -3.08 19.32 -7.44
CA SER A 21 -2.64 17.94 -7.39
C SER A 21 -1.71 17.72 -6.18
N SER A 22 -1.86 16.57 -5.52
CA SER A 22 -1.05 16.18 -4.36
C SER A 22 0.45 16.27 -4.63
N ASP A 23 0.85 15.95 -5.87
CA ASP A 23 2.25 15.97 -6.29
C ASP A 23 2.86 17.38 -6.25
N LEU A 24 2.11 18.41 -6.73
CA LEU A 24 2.55 19.80 -6.68
C LEU A 24 2.68 20.30 -5.24
N ILE A 25 1.74 19.92 -4.37
CA ILE A 25 1.76 20.31 -2.96
C ILE A 25 2.98 19.70 -2.26
N LEU A 26 3.25 18.41 -2.50
CA LEU A 26 4.38 17.70 -1.88
C LEU A 26 5.73 18.20 -2.41
N ILE A 27 5.86 18.43 -3.72
CA ILE A 27 7.08 19.00 -4.30
C ILE A 27 7.30 20.41 -3.76
N GLY A 28 6.25 21.22 -3.67
CA GLY A 28 6.32 22.57 -3.08
C GLY A 28 6.78 22.52 -1.62
N ALA A 29 6.31 21.56 -0.83
CA ALA A 29 6.73 21.37 0.54
C ALA A 29 8.23 21.02 0.66
N VAL A 30 8.73 20.11 -0.19
CA VAL A 30 10.15 19.77 -0.25
C VAL A 30 10.99 21.00 -0.60
N LEU A 31 10.55 21.80 -1.58
CA LEU A 31 11.22 23.05 -1.95
C LEU A 31 11.24 24.06 -0.79
N LEU A 32 10.13 24.23 -0.07
CA LEU A 32 10.06 25.11 1.11
C LEU A 32 11.03 24.66 2.21
N LEU A 33 11.13 23.37 2.49
CA LEU A 33 12.04 22.81 3.47
C LEU A 33 13.51 22.99 3.05
N LEU A 34 13.79 22.90 1.75
CA LEU A 34 15.13 23.09 1.19
C LEU A 34 15.53 24.58 1.25
N LEU A 35 14.64 25.49 0.86
CA LEU A 35 14.86 26.93 0.96
C LEU A 35 14.97 27.40 2.42
N GLY A 36 14.23 26.76 3.33
CA GLY A 36 14.33 27.00 4.77
C GLY A 36 15.60 26.42 5.43
N GLY A 37 16.45 25.73 4.66
CA GLY A 37 17.69 25.12 5.17
C GLY A 37 17.47 23.96 6.15
N VAL A 38 16.27 23.39 6.18
CA VAL A 38 15.92 22.25 7.07
C VAL A 38 16.47 20.94 6.50
N ILE A 39 16.45 20.80 5.18
CA ILE A 39 16.98 19.65 4.45
C ILE A 39 18.04 20.13 3.46
N THR A 40 19.03 19.30 3.20
CA THR A 40 20.03 19.54 2.14
C THR A 40 19.53 19.02 0.79
N THR A 41 20.11 19.52 -0.30
CA THR A 41 19.85 18.97 -1.65
C THR A 41 20.17 17.47 -1.71
N GLY A 42 21.22 17.04 -0.99
CA GLY A 42 21.57 15.62 -0.88
C GLY A 42 20.48 14.81 -0.21
N ASP A 43 19.89 15.30 0.89
CA ASP A 43 18.81 14.62 1.58
C ASP A 43 17.54 14.50 0.71
N ALA A 44 17.19 15.55 -0.02
CA ALA A 44 16.05 15.55 -0.93
C ALA A 44 16.22 14.53 -2.07
N LEU A 45 17.41 14.50 -2.70
CA LEU A 45 17.71 13.54 -3.78
C LEU A 45 17.85 12.10 -3.28
N ASN A 46 18.51 11.91 -2.12
CA ASN A 46 18.61 10.58 -1.50
C ASN A 46 17.23 10.02 -1.11
N GLY A 47 16.29 10.89 -0.74
CA GLY A 47 14.91 10.50 -0.49
C GLY A 47 14.26 9.84 -1.72
N LEU A 48 14.51 10.37 -2.91
CA LEU A 48 13.98 9.82 -4.18
C LEU A 48 14.73 8.57 -4.65
N ALA A 49 16.01 8.42 -4.29
CA ALA A 49 16.87 7.31 -4.71
C ALA A 49 16.81 6.10 -3.76
N LYS A 50 15.93 6.11 -2.75
CA LYS A 50 15.82 4.99 -1.80
C LYS A 50 15.41 3.69 -2.50
N PRO A 51 16.06 2.56 -2.19
CA PRO A 51 15.72 1.25 -2.78
C PRO A 51 14.24 0.88 -2.63
N ASP A 52 13.62 1.26 -1.52
CA ASP A 52 12.21 0.98 -1.27
C ASP A 52 11.28 1.74 -2.24
N LEU A 53 11.62 2.98 -2.62
CA LEU A 53 10.87 3.74 -3.64
C LEU A 53 11.05 3.15 -5.04
N VAL A 54 12.27 2.72 -5.37
CA VAL A 54 12.54 2.01 -6.64
C VAL A 54 11.74 0.70 -6.68
N ALA A 55 11.69 -0.05 -5.59
CA ALA A 55 10.89 -1.25 -5.49
C ALA A 55 9.38 -0.97 -5.73
N VAL A 56 8.84 0.10 -5.13
CA VAL A 56 7.45 0.54 -5.38
C VAL A 56 7.24 0.86 -6.86
N ALA A 57 8.14 1.61 -7.49
CA ALA A 57 8.03 1.95 -8.91
C ALA A 57 8.04 0.69 -9.80
N LEU A 58 8.93 -0.27 -9.52
CA LEU A 58 8.97 -1.55 -10.24
C LEU A 58 7.69 -2.37 -10.04
N LEU A 59 7.14 -2.40 -8.83
CA LEU A 59 5.85 -3.07 -8.56
C LEU A 59 4.69 -2.44 -9.33
N TYR A 60 4.70 -1.11 -9.54
CA TYR A 60 3.71 -0.45 -10.38
C TYR A 60 3.84 -0.86 -11.85
N ILE A 61 5.08 -0.98 -12.37
CA ILE A 61 5.32 -1.44 -13.75
C ILE A 61 4.82 -2.88 -13.94
N VAL A 62 5.15 -3.77 -12.99
CA VAL A 62 4.66 -5.16 -13.02
C VAL A 62 3.12 -5.19 -12.94
N GLY A 63 2.53 -4.39 -12.04
CA GLY A 63 1.08 -4.26 -11.91
C GLY A 63 0.40 -3.80 -13.20
N ALA A 64 0.96 -2.79 -13.88
CA ALA A 64 0.47 -2.33 -15.17
C ALA A 64 0.56 -3.44 -16.24
N GLY A 65 1.69 -4.14 -16.33
CA GLY A 65 1.83 -5.26 -17.25
C GLY A 65 0.83 -6.40 -17.00
N MET A 66 0.50 -6.69 -15.73
CA MET A 66 -0.55 -7.66 -15.37
C MET A 66 -1.95 -7.17 -15.75
N ALA A 67 -2.20 -5.85 -15.67
CA ALA A 67 -3.45 -5.26 -16.12
C ALA A 67 -3.61 -5.36 -17.65
N ASP A 68 -2.58 -4.96 -18.38
CA ASP A 68 -2.59 -4.95 -19.87
C ASP A 68 -2.70 -6.37 -20.47
N THR A 69 -2.07 -7.34 -19.83
CA THR A 69 -2.14 -8.76 -20.25
C THR A 69 -3.44 -9.45 -19.87
N GLY A 70 -4.26 -8.85 -19.00
CA GLY A 70 -5.47 -9.48 -18.47
C GLY A 70 -5.19 -10.66 -17.54
N ALA A 71 -3.95 -10.86 -17.12
CA ALA A 71 -3.53 -12.01 -16.29
C ALA A 71 -4.31 -12.04 -14.97
N MET A 72 -4.56 -10.87 -14.36
CA MET A 72 -5.35 -10.77 -13.13
C MET A 72 -6.83 -11.11 -13.35
N ALA A 73 -7.42 -10.70 -14.49
CA ALA A 73 -8.79 -11.03 -14.82
C ALA A 73 -8.96 -12.55 -14.97
N MET A 74 -8.06 -13.19 -15.68
CA MET A 74 -8.06 -14.65 -15.88
C MET A 74 -7.87 -15.42 -14.55
N LEU A 75 -6.96 -14.95 -13.68
CA LEU A 75 -6.74 -15.54 -12.37
C LEU A 75 -7.97 -15.37 -11.49
N ALA A 76 -8.55 -14.17 -11.46
CA ALA A 76 -9.75 -13.85 -10.68
C ALA A 76 -10.95 -14.68 -11.12
N GLU A 77 -11.23 -14.80 -12.41
CA GLU A 77 -12.35 -15.63 -12.92
C GLU A 77 -12.20 -17.10 -12.49
N ARG A 78 -10.99 -17.61 -12.48
CA ARG A 78 -10.72 -18.98 -12.06
C ARG A 78 -10.88 -19.19 -10.55
N MET A 79 -10.54 -18.19 -9.75
CA MET A 79 -10.59 -18.23 -8.28
C MET A 79 -11.97 -17.90 -7.72
N LEU A 80 -12.71 -16.96 -8.32
CA LEU A 80 -14.04 -16.54 -7.86
C LEU A 80 -15.11 -17.62 -8.03
N GLY A 81 -15.06 -18.41 -9.09
CA GLY A 81 -16.00 -19.52 -9.33
C GLY A 81 -17.47 -19.07 -9.37
N LYS A 82 -18.39 -19.99 -9.00
CA LYS A 82 -19.85 -19.73 -8.97
C LYS A 82 -20.32 -19.51 -7.52
N PRO A 83 -20.80 -18.33 -7.16
CA PRO A 83 -21.31 -18.06 -5.82
C PRO A 83 -22.68 -18.72 -5.64
N LYS A 84 -22.95 -19.25 -4.44
CA LYS A 84 -24.23 -19.84 -4.07
C LYS A 84 -25.16 -18.83 -3.38
N SER A 85 -24.60 -17.79 -2.80
CA SER A 85 -25.31 -16.72 -2.11
C SER A 85 -24.54 -15.40 -2.21
N PRO A 86 -25.14 -14.24 -1.92
CA PRO A 86 -24.44 -12.98 -1.89
C PRO A 86 -23.29 -12.95 -0.86
N GLN A 87 -23.43 -13.65 0.27
CA GLN A 87 -22.40 -13.75 1.30
C GLN A 87 -21.22 -14.64 0.83
N ASP A 88 -21.55 -15.77 0.18
CA ASP A 88 -20.52 -16.62 -0.46
C ASP A 88 -19.75 -15.84 -1.54
N ALA A 89 -20.41 -14.94 -2.26
CA ALA A 89 -19.78 -14.06 -3.23
C ALA A 89 -18.75 -13.11 -2.58
N VAL A 90 -19.08 -12.53 -1.43
CA VAL A 90 -18.17 -11.66 -0.68
C VAL A 90 -16.90 -12.43 -0.26
N ILE A 91 -17.04 -13.58 0.36
CA ILE A 91 -15.91 -14.40 0.83
C ILE A 91 -15.04 -14.85 -0.36
N ARG A 92 -15.67 -15.31 -1.45
CA ARG A 92 -14.97 -15.74 -2.67
C ARG A 92 -14.20 -14.61 -3.34
N LEU A 93 -14.66 -13.37 -3.20
CA LEU A 93 -13.95 -12.19 -3.68
C LEU A 93 -12.80 -11.81 -2.72
N MET A 94 -13.08 -11.77 -1.42
CA MET A 94 -12.13 -11.24 -0.43
C MET A 94 -10.86 -12.08 -0.31
N ILE A 95 -10.97 -13.41 -0.28
CA ILE A 95 -9.82 -14.28 -0.09
C ILE A 95 -8.79 -14.15 -1.22
N PRO A 96 -9.16 -14.30 -2.51
CA PRO A 96 -8.20 -14.13 -3.60
C PRO A 96 -7.60 -12.73 -3.67
N VAL A 97 -8.42 -11.70 -3.45
CA VAL A 97 -7.97 -10.31 -3.47
C VAL A 97 -6.97 -10.06 -2.35
N ALA A 98 -7.23 -10.52 -1.13
CA ALA A 98 -6.30 -10.38 -0.02
C ALA A 98 -4.97 -11.11 -0.28
N ILE A 99 -5.02 -12.33 -0.85
CA ILE A 99 -3.80 -13.07 -1.22
C ILE A 99 -3.01 -12.31 -2.28
N CYS A 100 -3.66 -11.84 -3.34
CA CYS A 100 -2.98 -11.06 -4.38
C CYS A 100 -2.41 -9.74 -3.85
N SER A 101 -3.14 -9.06 -2.95
CA SER A 101 -2.71 -7.81 -2.35
C SER A 101 -1.52 -7.97 -1.40
N ALA A 102 -1.30 -9.14 -0.86
CA ALA A 102 -0.09 -9.42 -0.09
C ALA A 102 1.20 -9.30 -0.93
N PHE A 103 1.10 -9.46 -2.24
CA PHE A 103 2.25 -9.43 -3.18
C PHE A 103 2.21 -8.26 -4.16
N MET A 104 1.09 -7.52 -4.22
CA MET A 104 0.90 -6.39 -5.14
C MET A 104 0.40 -5.18 -4.38
N ASN A 105 0.76 -3.98 -4.86
CA ASN A 105 0.25 -2.75 -4.28
C ASN A 105 -1.29 -2.66 -4.45
N ASN A 106 -1.98 -2.15 -3.43
CA ASN A 106 -3.44 -2.07 -3.35
C ASN A 106 -4.06 -1.33 -4.55
N THR A 107 -3.50 -0.19 -4.94
CA THR A 107 -4.09 0.69 -5.95
C THR A 107 -4.22 0.03 -7.33
N PRO A 108 -3.16 -0.51 -7.95
CA PRO A 108 -3.29 -1.20 -9.23
C PRO A 108 -4.15 -2.46 -9.12
N LEU A 109 -4.06 -3.20 -8.01
CA LEU A 109 -4.90 -4.38 -7.80
C LEU A 109 -6.39 -4.04 -7.81
N VAL A 110 -6.80 -3.05 -7.02
CA VAL A 110 -8.22 -2.63 -6.95
C VAL A 110 -8.68 -2.09 -8.30
N ALA A 111 -7.87 -1.26 -8.97
CA ALA A 111 -8.20 -0.74 -10.29
C ALA A 111 -8.48 -1.85 -11.33
N MET A 112 -7.68 -2.93 -11.31
CA MET A 112 -7.89 -4.09 -12.18
C MET A 112 -9.11 -4.92 -11.77
N MET A 113 -9.34 -5.05 -10.45
CA MET A 113 -10.40 -5.92 -9.94
C MET A 113 -11.80 -5.31 -10.03
N ILE A 114 -11.94 -3.98 -10.12
CA ILE A 114 -13.24 -3.31 -10.25
C ILE A 114 -14.02 -3.82 -11.47
N PRO A 115 -13.52 -3.74 -12.72
CA PRO A 115 -14.24 -4.24 -13.88
C PRO A 115 -14.49 -5.75 -13.79
N VAL A 116 -13.50 -6.54 -13.39
CA VAL A 116 -13.63 -8.01 -13.25
C VAL A 116 -14.73 -8.36 -12.26
N THR A 117 -14.75 -7.70 -11.10
CA THR A 117 -15.78 -7.93 -10.07
C THR A 117 -17.16 -7.49 -10.56
N ALA A 118 -17.25 -6.38 -11.30
CA ALA A 118 -18.51 -5.89 -11.85
C ALA A 118 -19.10 -6.87 -12.88
N ASP A 119 -18.29 -7.41 -13.78
CA ASP A 119 -18.73 -8.37 -14.79
C ASP A 119 -19.10 -9.72 -14.17
N TRP A 120 -18.30 -10.18 -13.21
CA TRP A 120 -18.62 -11.38 -12.45
C TRP A 120 -19.94 -11.24 -11.65
N ALA A 121 -20.13 -10.11 -10.98
CA ALA A 121 -21.36 -9.82 -10.23
C ALA A 121 -22.60 -9.81 -11.13
N LYS A 122 -22.52 -9.17 -12.30
CA LYS A 122 -23.60 -9.16 -13.31
C LYS A 122 -23.92 -10.56 -13.80
N LYS A 123 -22.89 -11.37 -14.10
CA LYS A 123 -23.02 -12.75 -14.58
C LYS A 123 -23.80 -13.64 -13.61
N TYR A 124 -23.67 -13.41 -12.30
CA TYR A 124 -24.33 -14.22 -11.26
C TYR A 124 -25.47 -13.51 -10.54
N GLY A 125 -25.89 -12.33 -10.99
CA GLY A 125 -27.02 -11.60 -10.42
C GLY A 125 -26.77 -11.04 -9.02
N VAL A 126 -25.50 -10.84 -8.65
CA VAL A 126 -25.11 -10.24 -7.36
C VAL A 126 -25.04 -8.71 -7.52
N PRO A 127 -25.61 -7.91 -6.59
CA PRO A 127 -25.48 -6.46 -6.64
C PRO A 127 -24.01 -6.03 -6.53
N VAL A 128 -23.50 -5.33 -7.54
CA VAL A 128 -22.09 -4.85 -7.61
C VAL A 128 -21.71 -4.01 -6.40
N SER A 129 -22.64 -3.16 -5.92
CA SER A 129 -22.45 -2.30 -4.75
C SER A 129 -22.09 -3.06 -3.47
N LYS A 130 -22.58 -4.29 -3.31
CA LYS A 130 -22.25 -5.14 -2.15
C LYS A 130 -20.83 -5.72 -2.20
N LEU A 131 -20.18 -5.69 -3.36
CA LEU A 131 -18.85 -6.27 -3.57
C LEU A 131 -17.74 -5.21 -3.58
N MET A 132 -18.05 -3.95 -3.88
CA MET A 132 -17.03 -2.90 -3.99
C MET A 132 -16.35 -2.58 -2.65
N MET A 133 -17.14 -2.54 -1.57
CA MET A 133 -16.60 -2.28 -0.23
C MET A 133 -15.75 -3.46 0.26
N PRO A 134 -16.22 -4.73 0.22
CA PRO A 134 -15.38 -5.89 0.50
C PRO A 134 -14.11 -5.99 -0.34
N LEU A 135 -14.16 -5.62 -1.64
CA LEU A 135 -12.99 -5.56 -2.50
C LEU A 135 -11.90 -4.62 -1.94
N SER A 136 -12.30 -3.41 -1.55
CA SER A 136 -11.40 -2.41 -0.97
C SER A 136 -10.80 -2.90 0.35
N PHE A 137 -11.62 -3.41 1.26
CA PHE A 137 -11.14 -3.93 2.54
C PHE A 137 -10.22 -5.13 2.38
N ALA A 138 -10.56 -6.07 1.49
CA ALA A 138 -9.70 -7.22 1.22
C ALA A 138 -8.32 -6.82 0.70
N SER A 139 -8.28 -5.81 -0.17
CA SER A 139 -7.02 -5.26 -0.66
C SER A 139 -6.19 -4.65 0.46
N ILE A 140 -6.77 -3.82 1.31
CA ILE A 140 -6.08 -3.19 2.45
C ILE A 140 -5.56 -4.24 3.43
N LEU A 141 -6.43 -5.17 3.84
CA LEU A 141 -6.10 -6.23 4.79
C LEU A 141 -4.99 -7.15 4.25
N GLY A 142 -5.08 -7.53 2.97
CA GLY A 142 -4.04 -8.31 2.31
C GLY A 142 -2.71 -7.58 2.22
N GLY A 143 -2.74 -6.27 1.91
CA GLY A 143 -1.56 -5.42 1.86
C GLY A 143 -0.82 -5.32 3.19
N CYS A 144 -1.50 -5.49 4.32
CA CYS A 144 -0.87 -5.53 5.64
C CYS A 144 -0.12 -6.83 5.94
N CYS A 145 -0.29 -7.88 5.12
CA CYS A 145 0.27 -9.21 5.44
C CYS A 145 1.76 -9.36 5.10
N THR A 146 2.30 -8.56 4.20
CA THR A 146 3.72 -8.64 3.81
C THR A 146 4.38 -7.28 3.70
N LYS A 147 5.71 -7.27 3.68
CA LYS A 147 6.49 -6.02 3.52
C LYS A 147 6.17 -5.30 2.21
N ILE A 148 5.92 -6.02 1.11
CA ILE A 148 5.70 -5.44 -0.22
C ILE A 148 4.22 -5.21 -0.56
N GLY A 149 3.29 -5.71 0.23
CA GLY A 149 1.85 -5.60 -0.04
C GLY A 149 1.33 -4.16 -0.01
N THR A 150 2.02 -3.26 0.69
CA THR A 150 1.72 -1.82 0.64
C THR A 150 3.00 -1.00 0.68
N SER A 151 2.99 0.14 -0.05
CA SER A 151 4.09 1.10 -0.04
C SER A 151 4.42 1.64 1.35
N THR A 152 3.42 1.74 2.23
CA THR A 152 3.61 2.18 3.62
C THR A 152 4.58 1.28 4.37
N ASN A 153 4.45 -0.05 4.26
CA ASN A 153 5.34 -1.01 4.93
C ASN A 153 6.77 -0.87 4.43
N LEU A 154 6.97 -0.63 3.13
CA LEU A 154 8.29 -0.39 2.54
C LEU A 154 8.91 0.90 3.07
N VAL A 155 8.16 2.00 3.10
CA VAL A 155 8.65 3.29 3.61
C VAL A 155 9.03 3.19 5.10
N VAL A 156 8.18 2.57 5.92
CA VAL A 156 8.47 2.36 7.35
C VAL A 156 9.72 1.51 7.54
N SER A 157 9.88 0.44 6.76
CA SER A 157 11.10 -0.39 6.79
C SER A 157 12.35 0.41 6.44
N GLY A 158 12.29 1.26 5.41
CA GLY A 158 13.41 2.12 5.01
C GLY A 158 13.77 3.16 6.08
N LEU A 159 12.76 3.79 6.70
CA LEU A 159 12.98 4.73 7.81
C LEU A 159 13.60 4.05 9.04
N MET A 160 13.17 2.82 9.34
CA MET A 160 13.73 2.02 10.43
C MET A 160 15.21 1.70 10.19
N GLN A 161 15.58 1.33 8.96
CA GLN A 161 16.99 1.11 8.58
C GLN A 161 17.83 2.37 8.77
N ASP A 162 17.34 3.52 8.28
CA ASP A 162 18.04 4.80 8.43
C ASP A 162 18.20 5.19 9.91
N TYR A 163 17.19 4.92 10.73
CA TYR A 163 17.25 5.22 12.16
C TYR A 163 18.30 4.36 12.87
N VAL A 164 18.31 3.05 12.62
CA VAL A 164 19.26 2.12 13.21
C VAL A 164 20.68 2.44 12.78
N ALA A 165 20.89 2.82 11.50
CA ALA A 165 22.20 3.21 10.99
C ALA A 165 22.78 4.49 11.64
N LYS A 166 21.90 5.36 12.17
CA LYS A 166 22.30 6.61 12.85
C LYS A 166 22.45 6.46 14.37
N LEU A 167 22.16 5.30 14.95
CA LEU A 167 22.29 5.08 16.39
C LEU A 167 23.79 5.08 16.81
N PRO A 168 24.14 5.80 17.90
CA PRO A 168 25.50 5.75 18.45
C PRO A 168 25.90 4.33 18.86
N ALA A 169 27.17 3.99 18.71
CA ALA A 169 27.73 2.66 18.98
C ALA A 169 27.44 2.07 20.39
N GLY A 170 27.06 2.91 21.37
CA GLY A 170 26.68 2.50 22.72
C GLY A 170 25.29 1.88 22.85
N HIS A 171 24.43 1.98 21.83
CA HIS A 171 23.06 1.43 21.84
C HIS A 171 22.94 0.12 21.06
N GLN A 172 24.07 -0.49 20.70
CA GLN A 172 24.12 -1.79 20.00
C GLN A 172 23.54 -2.97 20.81
N HIS A 173 23.12 -2.77 22.06
CA HIS A 173 22.35 -3.77 22.80
C HIS A 173 20.95 -4.04 22.19
N LEU A 174 20.48 -3.18 21.31
CA LEU A 174 19.32 -3.42 20.44
C LEU A 174 19.69 -4.23 19.18
N GLY A 175 20.94 -4.67 19.04
CA GLY A 175 21.45 -5.46 17.94
C GLY A 175 20.86 -6.87 17.81
N HIS A 176 19.94 -7.26 18.71
CA HIS A 176 19.07 -8.42 18.50
C HIS A 176 17.83 -8.10 17.64
N LEU A 177 17.53 -6.81 17.43
CA LEU A 177 16.53 -6.39 16.45
C LEU A 177 17.26 -6.31 15.11
N GLU A 178 16.98 -7.25 14.23
CA GLU A 178 17.39 -7.17 12.84
C GLU A 178 17.06 -5.75 12.33
N PRO A 179 18.04 -4.99 11.82
CA PRO A 179 17.83 -3.59 11.43
C PRO A 179 16.88 -3.44 10.24
N THR A 180 16.39 -4.54 9.73
CA THR A 180 15.51 -4.60 8.56
C THR A 180 14.33 -5.49 8.89
N LEU A 181 13.12 -4.96 8.67
CA LEU A 181 11.93 -5.83 8.64
C LEU A 181 12.12 -6.87 7.54
N GLY A 182 12.17 -8.13 7.92
CA GLY A 182 12.14 -9.26 6.98
C GLY A 182 10.83 -9.25 6.18
N PHE A 183 10.82 -9.97 5.07
CA PHE A 183 9.65 -10.02 4.18
C PHE A 183 8.37 -10.47 4.88
N LEU A 184 8.48 -11.41 5.83
CA LEU A 184 7.37 -12.03 6.55
C LEU A 184 7.21 -11.56 8.01
N ASP A 185 8.02 -10.62 8.50
CA ASP A 185 7.91 -10.18 9.90
C ASP A 185 6.57 -9.51 10.19
N VAL A 186 6.07 -8.77 9.23
CA VAL A 186 4.75 -8.13 9.31
C VAL A 186 3.61 -9.16 9.27
N THR A 187 3.86 -10.36 8.73
CA THR A 187 2.87 -11.42 8.54
C THR A 187 2.28 -11.92 9.86
N TRP A 188 3.10 -11.97 10.92
CA TRP A 188 2.66 -12.40 12.25
C TRP A 188 1.53 -11.54 12.83
N VAL A 189 1.50 -10.27 12.48
CA VAL A 189 0.43 -9.34 12.88
C VAL A 189 -0.58 -9.18 11.77
N GLY A 190 -0.14 -9.08 10.52
CA GLY A 190 -0.98 -8.84 9.37
C GLY A 190 -2.00 -9.94 9.10
N VAL A 191 -1.58 -11.21 9.17
CA VAL A 191 -2.50 -12.34 8.91
C VAL A 191 -3.62 -12.45 9.95
N PRO A 192 -3.36 -12.42 11.27
CA PRO A 192 -4.45 -12.38 12.25
C PRO A 192 -5.42 -11.21 12.06
N VAL A 193 -4.91 -10.02 11.75
CA VAL A 193 -5.73 -8.83 11.49
C VAL A 193 -6.56 -9.02 10.22
N ALA A 194 -5.96 -9.56 9.15
CA ALA A 194 -6.67 -9.83 7.90
C ALA A 194 -7.77 -10.88 8.09
N LEU A 195 -7.49 -11.95 8.82
CA LEU A 195 -8.49 -12.98 9.13
C LEU A 195 -9.64 -12.42 9.97
N ALA A 196 -9.33 -11.66 11.02
CA ALA A 196 -10.35 -11.01 11.84
C ALA A 196 -11.21 -10.04 11.01
N GLY A 197 -10.59 -9.23 10.14
CA GLY A 197 -11.29 -8.31 9.26
C GLY A 197 -12.18 -9.00 8.23
N ILE A 198 -11.70 -10.10 7.62
CA ILE A 198 -12.50 -10.89 6.66
C ILE A 198 -13.68 -11.60 7.33
N LEU A 199 -13.51 -12.05 8.58
CA LEU A 199 -14.58 -12.69 9.34
C LEU A 199 -15.62 -11.69 9.84
N PHE A 200 -15.24 -10.44 10.05
CA PHE A 200 -16.15 -9.38 10.51
C PHE A 200 -17.05 -8.85 9.39
N LEU A 201 -16.59 -8.85 8.14
CA LEU A 201 -17.29 -8.34 6.94
C LEU A 201 -18.17 -9.38 6.28
#